data_36e3ac2afe40ee84b77d1b5cabc16e95
#
_entry.id   36e3ac2afe40ee84b77d1b5cabc16e95
#
_cell.length_a   1.000
_cell.length_b   1.000
_cell.length_c   1.000
_cell.angle_alpha   90.00
_cell.angle_beta   90.00
_cell.angle_gamma   90.00
#
_symmetry.space_group_name_H-M   'P 1'
#
loop_
_entity.id
_entity.type
_entity.pdbx_description
1 polymer ?
#
loop_
_entity_poly.entity_id
_entity_poly.type
_entity_poly.pdbx_seq_one_letter_code
_entity_poly.pdbx_strand_id
1 'polypeptide(L)'
;LPGGQLKSELGFNTSLNLEAQTLAVSDLVLKALGLQLEGQLNGTAVLGDAAFDGEIRIGEFNPREVIQALGQPVPEVSDPEVLSRAEAALQLAATKDSVSLSNIQLKLDDSTVKGELKVANFAKPAIRFGLHLDQIDVDRYLPPQSEQPPVPHTTAAAAGAQMIPVETLRALDVDGELTIDQLKAAQLRSS
;
A
#
# COMPACT_ATOMS: atom_id res chain seq x y z
N LEU A 1 20.73 5.71 -5.40
CA LEU A 1 21.04 4.42 -4.75
C LEU A 1 22.52 4.39 -4.43
N PRO A 2 22.98 4.29 -3.17
CA PRO A 2 24.35 3.98 -2.86
C PRO A 2 24.63 2.56 -3.39
N GLY A 3 25.71 2.36 -4.14
CA GLY A 3 26.06 1.21 -4.97
C GLY A 3 26.12 -0.17 -4.31
N GLY A 4 25.04 -0.63 -3.71
CA GLY A 4 24.86 -2.00 -3.26
C GLY A 4 24.13 -2.83 -4.33
N GLN A 5 24.62 -4.03 -4.60
CA GLN A 5 23.91 -4.98 -5.46
C GLN A 5 22.61 -5.40 -4.79
N LEU A 6 21.48 -5.08 -5.41
CA LEU A 6 20.17 -5.52 -4.99
C LEU A 6 20.02 -6.99 -5.42
N LYS A 7 20.04 -7.90 -4.45
CA LYS A 7 19.72 -9.30 -4.71
C LYS A 7 18.21 -9.42 -4.84
N SER A 8 17.74 -9.83 -6.00
CA SER A 8 16.35 -10.17 -6.26
C SER A 8 16.26 -11.57 -6.86
N GLU A 9 15.22 -12.28 -6.50
CA GLU A 9 14.87 -13.60 -7.04
C GLU A 9 13.44 -13.54 -7.57
N LEU A 10 13.23 -13.95 -8.81
CA LEU A 10 11.91 -14.03 -9.43
C LEU A 10 11.72 -15.42 -10.01
N GLY A 11 10.67 -16.11 -9.57
CA GLY A 11 10.21 -17.39 -10.09
C GLY A 11 8.75 -17.32 -10.45
N PHE A 12 8.35 -17.97 -11.53
CA PHE A 12 6.94 -18.16 -11.90
C PHE A 12 6.82 -19.27 -12.95
N ASN A 13 5.62 -19.83 -13.05
CA ASN A 13 5.20 -20.66 -14.17
C ASN A 13 4.21 -19.87 -15.03
N THR A 14 4.27 -20.05 -16.35
CA THR A 14 3.33 -19.37 -17.25
C THR A 14 2.78 -20.33 -18.29
N SER A 15 1.50 -20.17 -18.63
CA SER A 15 0.80 -20.84 -19.72
C SER A 15 0.06 -19.80 -20.55
N LEU A 16 0.31 -19.79 -21.86
CA LEU A 16 -0.36 -18.89 -22.80
C LEU A 16 -1.05 -19.73 -23.87
N ASN A 17 -2.35 -19.53 -24.03
CA ASN A 17 -3.14 -20.12 -25.11
C ASN A 17 -3.68 -18.98 -26.00
N LEU A 18 -3.10 -18.83 -27.18
CA LEU A 18 -3.47 -17.76 -28.12
C LEU A 18 -4.82 -18.01 -28.80
N GLU A 19 -5.21 -19.26 -28.99
CA GLU A 19 -6.53 -19.60 -29.56
C GLU A 19 -7.66 -19.27 -28.57
N ALA A 20 -7.49 -19.68 -27.32
CA ALA A 20 -8.43 -19.37 -26.23
C ALA A 20 -8.24 -17.93 -25.70
N GLN A 21 -7.18 -17.24 -26.12
CA GLN A 21 -6.80 -15.90 -25.63
C GLN A 21 -6.66 -15.83 -24.10
N THR A 22 -6.05 -16.87 -23.50
CA THR A 22 -5.87 -16.94 -22.06
C THR A 22 -4.39 -16.94 -21.69
N LEU A 23 -4.09 -16.30 -20.57
CA LEU A 23 -2.80 -16.32 -19.88
C LEU A 23 -3.01 -16.82 -18.46
N ALA A 24 -2.16 -17.71 -17.99
CA ALA A 24 -2.08 -18.05 -16.59
C ALA A 24 -0.64 -17.89 -16.11
N VAL A 25 -0.46 -17.22 -14.99
CA VAL A 25 0.80 -17.13 -14.25
C VAL A 25 0.54 -17.73 -12.88
N SER A 26 1.23 -18.81 -12.57
CA SER A 26 1.15 -19.49 -11.28
C SER A 26 2.51 -19.53 -10.58
N ASP A 27 2.48 -19.83 -9.30
CA ASP A 27 3.67 -19.96 -8.46
C ASP A 27 4.61 -18.74 -8.57
N LEU A 28 4.02 -17.55 -8.75
CA LEU A 28 4.78 -16.31 -8.76
C LEU A 28 5.40 -16.11 -7.39
N VAL A 29 6.72 -16.02 -7.34
CA VAL A 29 7.50 -15.68 -6.14
C VAL A 29 8.49 -14.61 -6.51
N LEU A 30 8.41 -13.48 -5.83
CA LEU A 30 9.40 -12.39 -5.93
C LEU A 30 9.99 -12.14 -4.56
N LYS A 31 11.32 -12.26 -4.45
CA LYS A 31 12.07 -11.87 -3.24
C LYS A 31 12.96 -10.70 -3.59
N ALA A 32 12.77 -9.59 -2.91
CA ALA A 32 13.59 -8.39 -3.07
C ALA A 32 13.46 -7.50 -1.83
N LEU A 33 14.54 -6.82 -1.43
CA LEU A 33 14.52 -5.83 -0.35
C LEU A 33 14.02 -6.36 1.01
N GLY A 34 14.18 -7.65 1.29
CA GLY A 34 13.61 -8.27 2.49
C GLY A 34 12.12 -8.63 2.38
N LEU A 35 11.50 -8.35 1.23
CA LEU A 35 10.12 -8.73 0.92
C LEU A 35 10.08 -10.09 0.22
N GLN A 36 9.05 -10.87 0.54
CA GLN A 36 8.62 -12.03 -0.26
C GLN A 36 7.19 -11.81 -0.70
N LEU A 37 7.01 -11.67 -2.01
CA LEU A 37 5.70 -11.59 -2.64
C LEU A 37 5.42 -12.92 -3.33
N GLU A 38 4.23 -13.44 -3.11
CA GLU A 38 3.69 -14.63 -3.76
C GLU A 38 2.37 -14.30 -4.45
N GLY A 39 2.06 -15.00 -5.53
CA GLY A 39 0.79 -14.75 -6.20
C GLY A 39 0.52 -15.64 -7.40
N GLN A 40 -0.63 -15.37 -7.98
CA GLN A 40 -1.07 -15.94 -9.25
C GLN A 40 -1.88 -14.91 -10.02
N LEU A 41 -1.87 -15.00 -11.33
CA LEU A 41 -2.60 -14.11 -12.23
C LEU A 41 -3.19 -14.89 -13.39
N ASN A 42 -4.46 -14.67 -13.67
CA ASN A 42 -5.12 -15.18 -14.87
C ASN A 42 -5.49 -14.01 -15.77
N GLY A 43 -5.37 -14.21 -17.07
CA GLY A 43 -5.77 -13.25 -18.09
C GLY A 43 -6.72 -13.89 -19.08
N THR A 44 -7.73 -13.17 -19.49
CA THR A 44 -8.68 -13.55 -20.54
C THR A 44 -8.74 -12.45 -21.60
N ALA A 45 -9.11 -12.82 -22.82
CA ALA A 45 -9.17 -11.92 -23.98
C ALA A 45 -7.86 -11.12 -24.17
N VAL A 46 -6.70 -11.76 -23.94
CA VAL A 46 -5.37 -11.11 -23.86
C VAL A 46 -4.92 -10.43 -25.17
N LEU A 47 -5.55 -10.72 -26.29
CA LEU A 47 -5.30 -10.09 -27.60
C LEU A 47 -6.27 -8.93 -27.91
N GLY A 48 -7.18 -8.59 -27.00
CA GLY A 48 -8.21 -7.57 -27.22
C GLY A 48 -8.53 -6.79 -25.94
N ASP A 49 -9.76 -6.89 -25.49
CA ASP A 49 -10.19 -6.27 -24.22
C ASP A 49 -9.76 -7.14 -23.03
N ALA A 50 -8.47 -7.18 -22.79
CA ALA A 50 -7.87 -8.02 -21.76
C ALA A 50 -8.45 -7.74 -20.37
N ALA A 51 -8.79 -8.81 -19.66
CA ALA A 51 -9.16 -8.78 -18.25
C ALA A 51 -8.23 -9.73 -17.47
N PHE A 52 -7.81 -9.29 -16.30
CA PHE A 52 -6.92 -10.03 -15.43
C PHE A 52 -7.56 -10.16 -14.06
N ASP A 53 -7.38 -11.31 -13.44
CA ASP A 53 -7.69 -11.57 -12.04
C ASP A 53 -6.55 -12.34 -11.38
N GLY A 54 -6.39 -12.14 -10.07
CA GLY A 54 -5.33 -12.81 -9.35
C GLY A 54 -5.36 -12.58 -7.86
N GLU A 55 -4.43 -13.24 -7.19
CA GLU A 55 -4.17 -13.09 -5.77
C GLU A 55 -2.72 -12.71 -5.55
N ILE A 56 -2.49 -11.82 -4.60
CA ILE A 56 -1.16 -11.38 -4.19
C ILE A 56 -1.09 -11.47 -2.68
N ARG A 57 0.02 -12.03 -2.20
CA ARG A 57 0.38 -12.07 -0.78
C ARG A 57 1.79 -11.56 -0.61
N ILE A 58 1.98 -10.71 0.39
CA ILE A 58 3.28 -10.28 0.85
C ILE A 58 3.43 -10.87 2.25
N GLY A 59 4.39 -11.77 2.40
CA GLY A 59 4.71 -12.39 3.69
C GLY A 59 5.19 -11.36 4.70
N GLU A 60 5.27 -11.74 5.97
CA GLU A 60 5.74 -10.83 7.02
C GLU A 60 7.10 -10.23 6.69
N PHE A 61 7.21 -8.93 6.82
CA PHE A 61 8.45 -8.17 6.61
C PHE A 61 8.58 -7.02 7.60
N ASN A 62 9.80 -6.48 7.71
CA ASN A 62 10.06 -5.30 8.53
C ASN A 62 10.03 -4.04 7.66
N PRO A 63 9.03 -3.14 7.82
CA PRO A 63 8.94 -1.91 7.05
C PRO A 63 10.16 -1.00 7.16
N ARG A 64 10.81 -0.94 8.33
CA ARG A 64 12.02 -0.12 8.53
C ARG A 64 13.17 -0.62 7.67
N GLU A 65 13.36 -1.94 7.59
CA GLU A 65 14.41 -2.53 6.76
C GLU A 65 14.17 -2.25 5.27
N VAL A 66 12.91 -2.32 4.83
CA VAL A 66 12.54 -2.00 3.45
C VAL A 66 12.82 -0.52 3.14
N ILE A 67 12.43 0.40 4.02
CA ILE A 67 12.69 1.85 3.88
C ILE A 67 14.20 2.10 3.77
N GLN A 68 15.00 1.49 4.64
CA GLN A 68 16.46 1.59 4.62
C GLN A 68 17.06 1.02 3.33
N ALA A 69 16.58 -0.14 2.88
CA ALA A 69 17.03 -0.79 1.65
C ALA A 69 16.73 0.05 0.40
N LEU A 70 15.66 0.87 0.44
CA LEU A 70 15.32 1.86 -0.57
C LEU A 70 16.18 3.13 -0.48
N GLY A 71 17.07 3.24 0.50
CA GLY A 71 17.91 4.43 0.74
C GLY A 71 17.11 5.62 1.28
N GLN A 72 15.95 5.38 1.87
CA GLN A 72 15.14 6.42 2.49
C GLN A 72 15.39 6.49 4.00
N PRO A 73 15.29 7.69 4.62
CA PRO A 73 15.37 7.81 6.06
C PRO A 73 14.15 7.12 6.72
N VAL A 74 14.41 6.32 7.74
CA VAL A 74 13.33 5.74 8.55
C VAL A 74 12.66 6.86 9.33
N PRO A 75 11.31 6.94 9.34
CA PRO A 75 10.60 7.93 10.13
C PRO A 75 10.96 7.87 11.62
N GLU A 76 11.14 9.02 12.24
CA GLU A 76 11.25 9.10 13.69
C GLU A 76 9.87 8.86 14.32
N VAL A 77 9.80 7.94 15.26
CA VAL A 77 8.57 7.55 15.95
C VAL A 77 8.81 7.53 17.45
N SER A 78 7.76 7.79 18.24
CA SER A 78 7.85 7.79 19.70
C SER A 78 8.08 6.39 20.27
N ASP A 79 7.56 5.38 19.62
CA ASP A 79 7.74 3.98 20.01
C ASP A 79 8.68 3.27 19.03
N PRO A 80 9.87 2.82 19.48
CA PRO A 80 10.80 2.12 18.63
C PRO A 80 10.32 0.74 18.13
N GLU A 81 9.25 0.18 18.70
CA GLU A 81 8.72 -1.13 18.32
C GLU A 81 7.73 -1.08 17.15
N VAL A 82 7.19 0.10 16.79
CA VAL A 82 6.32 0.22 15.62
C VAL A 82 7.10 0.22 14.31
N LEU A 83 6.40 0.02 13.20
CA LEU A 83 6.98 -0.19 11.87
C LEU A 83 7.95 -1.38 11.84
N SER A 84 7.68 -2.40 12.65
CA SER A 84 8.54 -3.57 12.79
C SER A 84 8.01 -4.79 12.05
N ARG A 85 6.69 -4.90 11.88
CA ARG A 85 6.04 -6.02 11.18
C ARG A 85 4.92 -5.54 10.29
N ALA A 86 4.93 -6.00 9.04
CA ALA A 86 3.82 -5.82 8.14
C ALA A 86 3.63 -7.08 7.29
N GLU A 87 2.39 -7.36 6.92
CA GLU A 87 2.03 -8.37 5.93
C GLU A 87 0.81 -7.92 5.15
N ALA A 88 0.64 -8.39 3.92
CA ALA A 88 -0.52 -8.04 3.12
C ALA A 88 -1.02 -9.23 2.28
N ALA A 89 -2.33 -9.29 2.09
CA ALA A 89 -2.97 -10.17 1.14
C ALA A 89 -4.13 -9.43 0.47
N LEU A 90 -4.33 -9.67 -0.81
CA LEU A 90 -5.42 -9.07 -1.57
C LEU A 90 -5.75 -9.89 -2.82
N GLN A 91 -6.94 -9.67 -3.35
CA GLN A 91 -7.33 -10.09 -4.69
C GLN A 91 -7.35 -8.89 -5.62
N LEU A 92 -6.84 -9.10 -6.83
CA LEU A 92 -6.75 -8.11 -7.89
C LEU A 92 -7.68 -8.52 -9.03
N ALA A 93 -8.43 -7.55 -9.55
CA ALA A 93 -9.06 -7.65 -10.86
C ALA A 93 -8.75 -6.38 -11.65
N ALA A 94 -8.33 -6.52 -12.90
CA ALA A 94 -7.91 -5.39 -13.73
C ALA A 94 -8.42 -5.53 -15.16
N THR A 95 -8.75 -4.40 -15.75
CA THR A 95 -9.05 -4.26 -17.18
C THR A 95 -8.24 -3.08 -17.73
N LYS A 96 -8.40 -2.78 -19.01
CA LYS A 96 -7.76 -1.60 -19.61
C LYS A 96 -8.18 -0.27 -18.94
N ASP A 97 -9.36 -0.21 -18.32
CA ASP A 97 -9.96 1.02 -17.81
C ASP A 97 -10.15 1.04 -16.30
N SER A 98 -9.89 -0.09 -15.61
CA SER A 98 -10.14 -0.19 -14.17
C SER A 98 -9.22 -1.18 -13.46
N VAL A 99 -9.04 -0.91 -12.18
CA VAL A 99 -8.42 -1.85 -11.23
C VAL A 99 -9.32 -1.95 -9.99
N SER A 100 -9.52 -3.17 -9.53
CA SER A 100 -10.26 -3.49 -8.30
C SER A 100 -9.35 -4.32 -7.39
N LEU A 101 -9.19 -3.88 -6.17
CA LEU A 101 -8.56 -4.65 -5.10
C LEU A 101 -9.66 -5.05 -4.12
N SER A 102 -9.81 -6.34 -3.87
CA SER A 102 -10.80 -6.88 -2.94
C SER A 102 -10.14 -7.81 -1.92
N ASN A 103 -10.87 -8.16 -0.88
CA ASN A 103 -10.36 -8.98 0.22
C ASN A 103 -9.01 -8.47 0.75
N ILE A 104 -8.81 -7.14 0.73
CA ILE A 104 -7.61 -6.52 1.28
C ILE A 104 -7.51 -6.89 2.75
N GLN A 105 -6.37 -7.42 3.12
CA GLN A 105 -5.95 -7.62 4.50
C GLN A 105 -4.53 -7.10 4.62
N LEU A 106 -4.35 -6.00 5.33
CA LEU A 106 -3.07 -5.41 5.62
C LEU A 106 -2.89 -5.39 7.13
N LYS A 107 -1.87 -6.05 7.63
CA LYS A 107 -1.44 -5.90 9.02
C LYS A 107 -0.22 -5.01 9.09
N LEU A 108 -0.22 -4.13 10.06
CA LEU A 108 0.91 -3.30 10.43
C LEU A 108 1.01 -3.28 11.95
N ASP A 109 2.05 -3.90 12.48
CA ASP A 109 2.26 -4.10 13.92
C ASP A 109 1.00 -4.74 14.57
N ASP A 110 0.27 -3.98 15.39
CA ASP A 110 -0.93 -4.43 16.10
C ASP A 110 -2.23 -4.02 15.40
N SER A 111 -2.15 -3.38 14.23
CA SER A 111 -3.29 -2.85 13.48
C SER A 111 -3.59 -3.71 12.26
N THR A 112 -4.89 -3.91 11.97
CA THR A 112 -5.34 -4.62 10.77
C THR A 112 -6.32 -3.77 9.98
N VAL A 113 -5.99 -3.54 8.70
CA VAL A 113 -6.91 -2.93 7.72
C VAL A 113 -7.50 -4.03 6.85
N LYS A 114 -8.82 -4.02 6.68
CA LYS A 114 -9.55 -4.87 5.75
C LYS A 114 -10.41 -4.03 4.82
N GLY A 115 -10.70 -4.53 3.63
CA GLY A 115 -11.64 -3.84 2.76
C GLY A 115 -11.41 -4.05 1.28
N GLU A 116 -11.82 -3.03 0.53
CA GLU A 116 -11.77 -3.02 -0.92
C GLU A 116 -11.44 -1.62 -1.45
N LEU A 117 -10.86 -1.56 -2.64
CA LEU A 117 -10.54 -0.34 -3.36
C LEU A 117 -10.79 -0.56 -4.85
N LYS A 118 -11.46 0.37 -5.50
CA LYS A 118 -11.68 0.37 -6.94
C LYS A 118 -11.27 1.70 -7.56
N VAL A 119 -10.50 1.63 -8.63
CA VAL A 119 -10.19 2.78 -9.49
C VAL A 119 -10.74 2.47 -10.88
N ALA A 120 -11.64 3.30 -11.36
CA ALA A 120 -12.24 3.17 -12.69
C ALA A 120 -11.95 4.42 -13.51
N ASN A 121 -11.96 4.26 -14.85
CA ASN A 121 -11.75 5.35 -15.80
C ASN A 121 -10.42 6.07 -15.58
N PHE A 122 -9.30 5.43 -15.94
CA PHE A 122 -7.96 5.98 -15.74
C PHE A 122 -7.72 7.35 -16.40
N ALA A 123 -8.51 7.70 -17.42
CA ALA A 123 -8.45 9.03 -18.05
C ALA A 123 -9.05 10.14 -17.15
N LYS A 124 -10.07 9.80 -16.35
CA LYS A 124 -10.66 10.63 -15.33
C LYS A 124 -10.97 9.75 -14.09
N PRO A 125 -9.98 9.55 -13.22
CA PRO A 125 -10.08 8.53 -12.20
C PRO A 125 -11.26 8.73 -11.25
N ALA A 126 -12.09 7.69 -11.13
CA ALA A 126 -13.11 7.56 -10.11
C ALA A 126 -12.65 6.50 -9.11
N ILE A 127 -12.43 6.92 -7.87
CA ILE A 127 -11.91 6.08 -6.79
C ILE A 127 -13.07 5.77 -5.83
N ARG A 128 -13.25 4.50 -5.53
CA ARG A 128 -14.22 4.02 -4.54
C ARG A 128 -13.51 3.09 -3.57
N PHE A 129 -13.76 3.26 -2.27
CA PHE A 129 -13.16 2.37 -1.27
C PHE A 129 -14.10 2.15 -0.08
N GLY A 130 -13.97 0.97 0.52
CA GLY A 130 -14.53 0.64 1.82
C GLY A 130 -13.43 0.01 2.66
N LEU A 131 -12.98 0.69 3.71
CA LEU A 131 -11.88 0.23 4.55
C LEU A 131 -12.32 0.17 6.00
N HIS A 132 -11.88 -0.86 6.69
CA HIS A 132 -12.11 -1.08 8.10
C HIS A 132 -10.78 -1.31 8.81
N LEU A 133 -10.46 -0.46 9.77
CA LEU A 133 -9.29 -0.54 10.64
C LEU A 133 -9.74 -0.97 12.03
N ASP A 134 -9.22 -2.07 12.54
CA ASP A 134 -9.60 -2.60 13.85
C ASP A 134 -9.13 -1.69 15.00
N GLN A 135 -7.87 -1.30 14.98
CA GLN A 135 -7.31 -0.42 16.00
C GLN A 135 -6.09 0.34 15.52
N ILE A 136 -5.84 1.51 16.07
CA ILE A 136 -4.58 2.22 15.93
C ILE A 136 -4.28 3.10 17.14
N ASP A 137 -3.05 3.05 17.61
CA ASP A 137 -2.48 4.00 18.56
C ASP A 137 -1.56 4.97 17.80
N VAL A 138 -2.13 6.10 17.37
CA VAL A 138 -1.43 7.08 16.54
C VAL A 138 -0.23 7.68 17.27
N ASP A 139 -0.30 7.81 18.59
CA ASP A 139 0.78 8.40 19.39
C ASP A 139 2.11 7.64 19.26
N ARG A 140 2.04 6.32 19.03
CA ARG A 140 3.24 5.49 18.83
C ARG A 140 3.99 5.81 17.54
N TYR A 141 3.27 6.26 16.52
CA TYR A 141 3.81 6.56 15.18
C TYR A 141 4.21 8.03 14.99
N LEU A 142 3.84 8.90 15.94
CA LEU A 142 4.25 10.31 15.89
C LEU A 142 5.70 10.47 16.34
N PRO A 143 6.42 11.49 15.86
CA PRO A 143 7.74 11.81 16.39
C PRO A 143 7.70 12.08 17.89
N PRO A 144 8.78 11.74 18.65
CA PRO A 144 8.88 12.12 20.06
C PRO A 144 8.72 13.63 20.21
N GLN A 145 7.90 14.05 21.18
CA GLN A 145 7.78 15.48 21.49
C GLN A 145 9.11 15.98 22.06
N SER A 146 9.78 16.84 21.33
CA SER A 146 10.90 17.59 21.90
C SER A 146 10.33 18.63 22.91
N GLU A 147 10.85 18.65 24.14
CA GLU A 147 10.53 19.66 25.15
C GLU A 147 11.00 21.08 24.80
N GLN A 148 11.20 21.38 23.53
CA GLN A 148 11.55 22.73 23.09
C GLN A 148 10.32 23.62 23.04
N PRO A 149 10.43 24.89 23.51
CA PRO A 149 9.34 25.86 23.40
C PRO A 149 8.88 25.96 21.93
N PRO A 150 7.59 26.22 21.69
CA PRO A 150 7.04 26.24 20.32
C PRO A 150 7.74 27.34 19.50
N VAL A 151 8.72 26.94 18.70
CA VAL A 151 9.10 27.74 17.53
C VAL A 151 7.93 27.68 16.58
N PRO A 152 7.53 28.77 15.92
CA PRO A 152 6.41 28.76 15.00
C PRO A 152 6.67 27.69 13.93
N HIS A 153 6.02 26.55 14.07
CA HIS A 153 6.11 25.46 13.11
C HIS A 153 5.47 25.91 11.82
N THR A 154 6.30 26.30 10.88
CA THR A 154 5.92 26.21 9.47
C THR A 154 5.69 24.72 9.23
N THR A 155 4.44 24.35 9.24
CA THR A 155 3.86 23.02 9.24
C THR A 155 4.68 22.01 8.40
N ALA A 156 5.32 21.05 9.05
CA ALA A 156 5.90 19.87 8.40
C ALA A 156 4.85 19.03 7.65
N ALA A 157 3.56 19.23 7.93
CA ALA A 157 2.46 18.74 7.09
C ALA A 157 2.47 19.29 5.66
N ALA A 158 3.18 20.42 5.41
CA ALA A 158 3.29 21.00 4.08
C ALA A 158 4.34 20.31 3.19
N ALA A 159 5.33 19.63 3.74
CA ALA A 159 6.38 18.98 2.95
C ALA A 159 5.92 17.68 2.26
N GLY A 160 4.94 16.97 2.84
CA GLY A 160 4.32 15.80 2.19
C GLY A 160 3.18 16.20 1.24
N ALA A 161 2.51 17.34 1.49
CA ALA A 161 1.39 17.81 0.69
C ALA A 161 1.81 18.52 -0.62
N GLN A 162 3.08 18.87 -0.79
CA GLN A 162 3.57 19.55 -1.99
C GLN A 162 3.80 18.62 -3.19
N MET A 163 3.64 17.30 -3.04
CA MET A 163 3.81 16.36 -4.15
C MET A 163 2.55 16.11 -4.99
N ILE A 164 1.38 16.56 -4.53
CA ILE A 164 0.14 16.42 -5.31
C ILE A 164 -0.47 17.82 -5.50
N PRO A 165 -0.53 18.35 -6.74
CA PRO A 165 -1.19 19.62 -7.00
C PRO A 165 -2.65 19.57 -6.53
N VAL A 166 -3.10 20.58 -5.80
CA VAL A 166 -4.47 20.66 -5.24
C VAL A 166 -5.53 20.56 -6.34
N GLU A 167 -5.22 21.07 -7.52
CA GLU A 167 -6.08 20.98 -8.72
C GLU A 167 -6.26 19.53 -9.15
N THR A 168 -5.23 18.69 -9.04
CA THR A 168 -5.31 17.26 -9.35
C THR A 168 -6.21 16.55 -8.35
N LEU A 169 -6.11 16.88 -7.06
CA LEU A 169 -6.99 16.30 -6.03
C LEU A 169 -8.47 16.70 -6.22
N ARG A 170 -8.72 17.95 -6.63
CA ARG A 170 -10.08 18.44 -6.92
C ARG A 170 -10.71 17.81 -8.16
N ALA A 171 -9.89 17.31 -9.07
CA ALA A 171 -10.36 16.63 -10.28
C ALA A 171 -10.68 15.14 -10.07
N LEU A 172 -10.31 14.56 -8.92
CA LEU A 172 -10.58 13.17 -8.58
C LEU A 172 -12.03 13.02 -8.10
N ASP A 173 -12.73 12.06 -8.67
CA ASP A 173 -14.02 11.58 -8.17
C ASP A 173 -13.72 10.51 -7.11
N VAL A 174 -13.75 10.89 -5.84
CA VAL A 174 -13.45 10.01 -4.71
C VAL A 174 -14.68 9.88 -3.83
N ASP A 175 -15.09 8.64 -3.58
CA ASP A 175 -16.15 8.28 -2.66
C ASP A 175 -15.77 7.03 -1.90
N GLY A 176 -15.92 7.03 -0.59
CA GLY A 176 -15.52 5.89 0.21
C GLY A 176 -15.82 6.06 1.69
N GLU A 177 -15.70 4.94 2.37
CA GLU A 177 -15.94 4.83 3.80
C GLU A 177 -14.69 4.27 4.49
N LEU A 178 -14.31 4.90 5.60
CA LEU A 178 -13.29 4.38 6.51
C LEU A 178 -13.91 4.24 7.90
N THR A 179 -14.00 3.01 8.38
CA THR A 179 -14.43 2.70 9.75
C THR A 179 -13.22 2.37 10.60
N ILE A 180 -13.15 2.91 11.81
CA ILE A 180 -12.09 2.64 12.80
C ILE A 180 -12.77 2.22 14.09
N ASP A 181 -12.49 1.01 14.59
CA ASP A 181 -13.12 0.51 15.81
C ASP A 181 -12.49 1.13 17.05
N GLN A 182 -11.16 1.22 17.10
CA GLN A 182 -10.43 1.79 18.24
C GLN A 182 -9.35 2.76 17.78
N LEU A 183 -9.54 4.03 18.09
CA LEU A 183 -8.57 5.09 17.84
C LEU A 183 -8.02 5.61 19.16
N LYS A 184 -6.72 5.49 19.37
CA LYS A 184 -6.01 6.13 20.47
C LYS A 184 -5.13 7.26 19.94
N ALA A 185 -5.38 8.48 20.43
CA ALA A 185 -4.67 9.70 20.05
C ALA A 185 -4.71 10.69 21.23
N ALA A 186 -3.88 10.47 22.25
CA ALA A 186 -3.87 11.30 23.45
C ALA A 186 -3.17 12.66 23.22
N GLN A 187 -2.27 12.74 22.24
CA GLN A 187 -1.48 13.93 21.95
C GLN A 187 -2.18 14.93 21.00
N LEU A 188 -3.33 14.58 20.43
CA LEU A 188 -4.13 15.48 19.59
C LEU A 188 -5.09 16.39 20.38
N ARG A 189 -4.85 16.62 21.69
CA ARG A 189 -5.63 17.58 22.46
C ARG A 189 -5.34 18.98 21.94
N SER A 190 -6.32 19.57 21.25
CA SER A 190 -6.33 20.94 20.78
C SER A 190 -6.09 21.92 21.92
N SER A 191 -5.16 22.83 21.69
CA SER A 191 -5.08 24.13 22.39
C SER A 191 -6.12 25.06 21.83
#